data_b9585894f4c65c25e2c1c339db5e1480
#
_entry.id   b9585894f4c65c25e2c1c339db5e1480
#
_cell.length_a   1.000
_cell.length_b   1.000
_cell.length_c   1.000
_cell.angle_alpha   90.00
_cell.angle_beta   90.00
_cell.angle_gamma   90.00
#
_symmetry.space_group_name_H-M   'P 1'
#
loop_
_entity.id
_entity.type
_entity.pdbx_description
1 polymer ?
#
loop_
_entity_poly.entity_id
_entity_poly.type
_entity_poly.pdbx_seq_one_letter_code
_entity_poly.pdbx_strand_id
1 'polypeptide(L)'
;MYPQYVTQKYISQLAAMDPDAPHIPEVYHFFTESLTPDFQMAYLVMERLELVPTSDQDLSQRAAQALRWLHNLPVPAEAAIGSLGGGRAMHVLFKNYTAPLHFSSIEALERYMNKVRSR
;
A
#
# COMPACT_ATOMS: atom_id res chain seq x y z
N MET A 1 -8.19 11.49 4.31
CA MET A 1 -7.54 10.82 3.19
C MET A 1 -7.46 9.34 3.44
N TYR A 2 -8.07 8.52 2.59
CA TYR A 2 -8.25 7.10 2.90
C TYR A 2 -7.95 6.17 1.71
N PRO A 3 -6.88 6.46 0.93
CA PRO A 3 -6.61 5.69 -0.28
C PRO A 3 -6.05 4.28 -0.03
N GLN A 4 -5.59 3.99 1.19
CA GLN A 4 -4.92 2.72 1.49
C GLN A 4 -5.83 1.51 1.31
N TYR A 5 -7.10 1.61 1.67
CA TYR A 5 -8.02 0.49 1.53
C TYR A 5 -8.27 0.13 0.06
N VAL A 6 -8.19 1.10 -0.85
CA VAL A 6 -8.37 0.88 -2.28
C VAL A 6 -7.23 0.00 -2.82
N THR A 7 -6.01 0.27 -2.40
CA THR A 7 -4.84 -0.55 -2.76
C THR A 7 -4.99 -1.98 -2.24
N GLN A 8 -5.34 -2.15 -0.98
CA GLN A 8 -5.51 -3.48 -0.39
C GLN A 8 -6.64 -4.24 -1.07
N LYS A 9 -7.75 -3.58 -1.37
CA LYS A 9 -8.90 -4.19 -2.07
C LYS A 9 -8.50 -4.66 -3.47
N TYR A 10 -7.76 -3.84 -4.21
CA TYR A 10 -7.27 -4.19 -5.54
C TYR A 10 -6.37 -5.43 -5.49
N ILE A 11 -5.40 -5.44 -4.59
CA ILE A 11 -4.47 -6.56 -4.44
C ILE A 11 -5.20 -7.82 -3.99
N SER A 12 -6.14 -7.70 -3.06
CA SER A 12 -6.96 -8.81 -2.58
C SER A 12 -7.76 -9.45 -3.71
N GLN A 13 -8.33 -8.64 -4.59
CA GLN A 13 -9.09 -9.14 -5.76
C GLN A 13 -8.20 -9.90 -6.74
N LEU A 14 -7.00 -9.40 -7.01
CA LEU A 14 -6.04 -10.10 -7.86
C LEU A 14 -5.55 -11.40 -7.23
N ALA A 15 -5.31 -11.40 -5.92
CA ALA A 15 -4.88 -12.59 -5.19
C ALA A 15 -5.94 -13.68 -5.21
N ALA A 16 -7.21 -13.32 -5.17
CA ALA A 16 -8.30 -14.28 -5.21
C ALA A 16 -8.38 -15.06 -6.53
N MET A 17 -7.83 -14.51 -7.61
CA MET A 17 -7.82 -15.12 -8.93
C MET A 17 -6.52 -15.87 -9.24
N ASP A 18 -5.53 -15.84 -8.38
CA ASP A 18 -4.22 -16.42 -8.60
C ASP A 18 -3.90 -17.45 -7.50
N PRO A 19 -3.78 -18.76 -7.84
CA PRO A 19 -3.49 -19.79 -6.84
C PRO A 19 -2.10 -19.66 -6.23
N ASP A 20 -1.17 -18.97 -6.88
CA ASP A 20 0.19 -18.76 -6.38
C ASP A 20 0.33 -17.51 -5.52
N ALA A 21 -0.74 -16.74 -5.37
CA ALA A 21 -0.72 -15.51 -4.60
C ALA A 21 -0.61 -15.77 -3.10
N PRO A 22 0.04 -14.87 -2.35
CA PRO A 22 -0.05 -14.91 -0.91
C PRO A 22 -1.46 -14.60 -0.46
N HIS A 23 -1.79 -14.96 0.79
CA HIS A 23 -3.09 -14.63 1.35
C HIS A 23 -3.14 -13.14 1.68
N ILE A 24 -3.98 -12.41 0.99
CA ILE A 24 -4.19 -10.98 1.21
C ILE A 24 -5.55 -10.82 1.93
N PRO A 25 -5.59 -10.14 3.08
CA PRO A 25 -6.84 -9.95 3.81
C PRO A 25 -7.89 -9.26 2.95
N GLU A 26 -9.09 -9.83 2.92
CA GLU A 26 -10.21 -9.23 2.21
C GLU A 26 -10.72 -8.00 2.96
N VAL A 27 -11.01 -6.93 2.22
CA VAL A 27 -11.62 -5.73 2.79
C VAL A 27 -13.14 -5.89 2.72
N TYR A 28 -13.78 -5.90 3.88
CA TYR A 28 -15.23 -6.03 3.97
C TYR A 28 -15.95 -4.71 3.92
N HIS A 29 -15.42 -3.70 4.61
CA HIS A 29 -16.08 -2.40 4.67
C HIS A 29 -15.10 -1.32 5.12
N PHE A 30 -15.34 -0.10 4.65
CA PHE A 30 -14.62 1.09 5.08
C PHE A 30 -15.62 2.20 5.35
N PHE A 31 -15.48 2.87 6.49
CA PHE A 31 -16.34 4.01 6.82
C PHE A 31 -15.59 5.00 7.70
N THR A 32 -16.11 6.22 7.73
CA THR A 32 -15.56 7.29 8.55
C THR A 32 -16.62 7.80 9.50
N GLU A 33 -16.18 8.32 10.63
CA GLU A 33 -17.05 8.94 11.63
C GLU A 33 -16.43 10.28 12.02
N SER A 34 -17.25 11.32 12.02
CA SER A 34 -16.84 12.65 12.45
C SER A 34 -17.18 12.80 13.94
N LEU A 35 -16.15 12.81 14.79
CA LEU A 35 -16.33 12.97 16.24
C LEU A 35 -16.44 14.42 16.66
N THR A 36 -15.67 15.29 15.98
CA THR A 36 -15.74 16.75 16.12
C THR A 36 -15.54 17.33 14.73
N PRO A 37 -15.84 18.64 14.52
CA PRO A 37 -15.64 19.27 13.22
C PRO A 37 -14.21 19.12 12.69
N ASP A 38 -13.22 19.02 13.59
CA ASP A 38 -11.80 18.94 13.22
C ASP A 38 -11.21 17.53 13.34
N PHE A 39 -11.98 16.56 13.82
CA PHE A 39 -11.47 15.22 14.05
C PHE A 39 -12.37 14.16 13.44
N GLN A 40 -11.81 13.39 12.51
CA GLN A 40 -12.49 12.32 11.81
C GLN A 40 -11.77 11.00 12.05
N MET A 41 -12.54 9.97 12.43
CA MET A 41 -12.02 8.60 12.56
C MET A 41 -12.32 7.79 11.30
N ALA A 42 -11.36 7.01 10.86
CA ALA A 42 -11.54 6.05 9.78
C ALA A 42 -11.49 4.62 10.32
N TYR A 43 -12.39 3.79 9.84
CA TYR A 43 -12.51 2.39 10.25
C TYR A 43 -12.41 1.48 9.03
N LEU A 44 -11.50 0.53 9.10
CA LEU A 44 -11.34 -0.50 8.07
C LEU A 44 -11.71 -1.84 8.67
N VAL A 45 -12.77 -2.43 8.12
CA VAL A 45 -13.22 -3.77 8.51
C VAL A 45 -12.69 -4.76 7.49
N MET A 46 -11.89 -5.70 7.94
CA MET A 46 -11.28 -6.66 7.05
C MET A 46 -11.23 -8.05 7.67
N GLU A 47 -10.87 -9.01 6.86
CA GLU A 47 -10.71 -10.40 7.29
C GLU A 47 -9.79 -10.49 8.49
N ARG A 48 -10.20 -11.29 9.47
CA ARG A 48 -9.36 -11.58 10.63
C ARG A 48 -8.26 -12.55 10.25
N LEU A 49 -7.03 -12.19 10.56
CA LEU A 49 -5.88 -13.04 10.32
C LEU A 49 -5.53 -13.82 11.60
N GLU A 50 -5.32 -15.11 11.45
CA GLU A 50 -4.80 -15.94 12.52
C GLU A 50 -3.34 -16.21 12.25
N LEU A 51 -2.49 -15.80 13.21
CA LEU A 51 -1.05 -16.00 13.10
C LEU A 51 -0.70 -17.42 13.55
N VAL A 52 0.01 -18.13 12.71
CA VAL A 52 0.48 -19.47 12.97
C VAL A 52 1.99 -19.42 13.23
N PRO A 53 2.48 -20.03 14.32
CA PRO A 53 3.93 -20.11 14.55
C PRO A 53 4.63 -20.78 13.36
N THR A 54 5.71 -20.17 12.90
CA THR A 54 6.50 -20.71 11.79
C THR A 54 7.98 -20.48 12.07
N SER A 55 8.85 -21.31 11.46
CA SER A 55 10.29 -21.13 11.60
C SER A 55 10.75 -19.87 10.88
N ASP A 56 11.85 -19.27 11.35
CA ASP A 56 12.40 -18.06 10.73
C ASP A 56 12.78 -18.29 9.26
N GLN A 57 13.29 -19.50 8.95
CA GLN A 57 13.65 -19.84 7.58
C GLN A 57 12.44 -19.90 6.66
N ASP A 58 11.36 -20.57 7.11
CA ASP A 58 10.12 -20.63 6.34
C ASP A 58 9.49 -19.26 6.18
N LEU A 59 9.54 -18.44 7.23
CA LEU A 59 9.02 -17.07 7.18
C LEU A 59 9.76 -16.24 6.14
N SER A 60 11.09 -16.34 6.10
CA SER A 60 11.92 -15.61 5.12
C SER A 60 11.60 -16.03 3.69
N GLN A 61 11.44 -17.32 3.43
CA GLN A 61 11.09 -17.83 2.11
C GLN A 61 9.70 -17.35 1.68
N ARG A 62 8.73 -17.43 2.57
CA ARG A 62 7.36 -16.99 2.29
C ARG A 62 7.29 -15.49 2.05
N ALA A 63 8.04 -14.71 2.84
CA ALA A 63 8.11 -13.26 2.66
C ALA A 63 8.73 -12.92 1.30
N ALA A 64 9.79 -13.60 0.90
CA ALA A 64 10.43 -13.38 -0.41
C ALA A 64 9.48 -13.72 -1.56
N GLN A 65 8.73 -14.80 -1.45
CA GLN A 65 7.74 -15.20 -2.45
C GLN A 65 6.61 -14.16 -2.55
N ALA A 66 6.11 -13.69 -1.41
CA ALA A 66 5.06 -12.69 -1.36
C ALA A 66 5.52 -11.37 -1.99
N LEU A 67 6.72 -10.91 -1.67
CA LEU A 67 7.30 -9.71 -2.27
C LEU A 67 7.47 -9.84 -3.77
N ARG A 68 7.92 -10.99 -4.24
CA ARG A 68 8.07 -11.25 -5.67
C ARG A 68 6.72 -11.19 -6.37
N TRP A 69 5.71 -11.81 -5.77
CA TRP A 69 4.36 -11.76 -6.32
C TRP A 69 3.83 -10.33 -6.40
N LEU A 70 4.04 -9.53 -5.33
CA LEU A 70 3.61 -8.12 -5.32
C LEU A 70 4.33 -7.30 -6.38
N HIS A 71 5.63 -7.52 -6.58
CA HIS A 71 6.40 -6.78 -7.59
C HIS A 71 5.98 -7.07 -9.02
N ASN A 72 5.38 -8.24 -9.26
CA ASN A 72 4.95 -8.66 -10.59
C ASN A 72 3.48 -8.35 -10.88
N LEU A 73 2.79 -7.68 -9.95
CA LEU A 73 1.40 -7.30 -10.17
C LEU A 73 1.26 -6.27 -11.30
N PRO A 74 0.18 -6.38 -12.11
CA PRO A 74 -0.10 -5.35 -13.09
C PRO A 74 -0.47 -4.04 -12.38
N VAL A 75 0.09 -2.95 -12.88
CA VAL A 75 -0.17 -1.61 -12.34
C VAL A 75 -1.21 -0.94 -13.22
N PRO A 76 -2.28 -0.35 -12.67
CA PRO A 76 -3.23 0.42 -13.47
C PRO A 76 -2.52 1.52 -14.27
N ALA A 77 -2.98 1.77 -15.50
CA ALA A 77 -2.33 2.69 -16.43
C ALA A 77 -2.23 4.13 -15.90
N GLU A 78 -3.15 4.52 -15.02
CA GLU A 78 -3.22 5.87 -14.45
C GLU A 78 -2.62 5.95 -13.05
N ALA A 79 -1.98 4.87 -12.57
CA ALA A 79 -1.43 4.86 -11.22
C ALA A 79 -0.22 5.77 -11.11
N ALA A 80 -0.20 6.57 -10.05
CA ALA A 80 0.96 7.35 -9.63
C ALA A 80 1.65 6.63 -8.47
N ILE A 81 2.84 7.11 -8.10
CA ILE A 81 3.55 6.57 -6.94
C ILE A 81 2.76 6.93 -5.67
N GLY A 82 2.34 5.91 -4.94
CA GLY A 82 1.51 6.05 -3.77
C GLY A 82 0.38 5.04 -3.78
N SER A 83 -0.67 5.33 -3.03
CA SER A 83 -1.84 4.47 -2.97
C SER A 83 -2.70 4.57 -4.23
N LEU A 84 -3.35 3.47 -4.63
CA LEU A 84 -4.25 3.44 -5.79
C LEU A 84 -5.47 4.36 -5.62
N GLY A 85 -5.88 4.63 -4.38
CA GLY A 85 -6.98 5.54 -4.09
C GLY A 85 -6.63 7.01 -4.30
N GLY A 86 -5.43 7.32 -4.74
CA GLY A 86 -4.94 8.68 -4.90
C GLY A 86 -4.16 9.14 -3.67
N GLY A 87 -3.84 10.41 -3.64
CA GLY A 87 -3.01 10.98 -2.59
C GLY A 87 -1.53 10.90 -2.92
N ARG A 88 -0.74 11.56 -2.11
CA ARG A 88 0.71 11.60 -2.28
C ARG A 88 1.35 10.40 -1.61
N ALA A 89 2.50 9.99 -2.11
CA ALA A 89 3.27 8.92 -1.50
C ALA A 89 3.63 9.27 -0.05
N MET A 90 3.53 8.28 0.84
CA MET A 90 3.84 8.44 2.25
C MET A 90 5.04 7.58 2.62
N HIS A 91 6.06 8.21 3.15
CA HIS A 91 7.26 7.49 3.61
C HIS A 91 8.04 8.36 4.59
N VAL A 92 8.79 7.71 5.46
CA VAL A 92 9.63 8.37 6.44
C VAL A 92 10.69 9.30 5.82
N LEU A 93 11.06 9.07 4.54
CA LEU A 93 12.02 9.91 3.82
C LEU A 93 11.46 11.31 3.51
N PHE A 94 10.16 11.48 3.52
CA PHE A 94 9.55 12.78 3.23
C PHE A 94 9.28 13.54 4.51
N LYS A 95 9.47 14.86 4.44
CA LYS A 95 9.09 15.75 5.54
C LYS A 95 7.60 15.57 5.83
N ASN A 96 7.23 15.43 7.10
CA ASN A 96 5.86 15.15 7.53
C ASN A 96 5.31 13.85 6.96
N TYR A 97 6.19 12.90 6.60
CA TYR A 97 5.84 11.55 6.11
C TYR A 97 5.00 11.53 4.83
N THR A 98 4.82 12.66 4.17
CA THR A 98 4.04 12.76 2.94
C THR A 98 4.86 13.47 1.87
N ALA A 99 4.88 12.90 0.66
CA ALA A 99 5.56 13.52 -0.47
C ALA A 99 4.97 14.91 -0.76
N PRO A 100 5.82 15.90 -1.08
CA PRO A 100 5.33 17.25 -1.37
C PRO A 100 4.60 17.35 -2.70
N LEU A 101 4.79 16.37 -3.58
CA LEU A 101 4.23 16.34 -4.93
C LEU A 101 3.67 14.95 -5.24
N HIS A 102 2.76 14.89 -6.21
CA HIS A 102 2.37 13.63 -6.83
C HIS A 102 3.44 13.21 -7.85
N PHE A 103 3.98 12.02 -7.68
CA PHE A 103 4.95 11.48 -8.64
C PHE A 103 4.23 10.53 -9.60
N SER A 104 4.24 10.89 -10.87
CA SER A 104 3.58 10.10 -11.92
C SER A 104 4.45 8.94 -12.42
N SER A 105 5.74 8.92 -12.10
CA SER A 105 6.67 7.90 -12.56
C SER A 105 7.85 7.75 -11.60
N ILE A 106 8.56 6.63 -11.73
CA ILE A 106 9.79 6.40 -10.97
C ILE A 106 10.84 7.43 -11.34
N GLU A 107 10.94 7.79 -12.61
CA GLU A 107 11.90 8.80 -13.08
C GLU A 107 11.63 10.17 -12.45
N ALA A 108 10.36 10.55 -12.28
CA ALA A 108 10.00 11.80 -11.61
C ALA A 108 10.44 11.79 -10.14
N LEU A 109 10.22 10.67 -9.45
CA LEU A 109 10.67 10.50 -8.07
C LEU A 109 12.19 10.55 -7.96
N GLU A 110 12.90 9.87 -8.85
CA GLU A 110 14.36 9.87 -8.87
C GLU A 110 14.91 11.27 -9.09
N ARG A 111 14.35 12.03 -10.02
CA ARG A 111 14.76 13.41 -10.27
C ARG A 111 14.57 14.28 -9.03
N TYR A 112 13.46 14.11 -8.32
CA TYR A 112 13.21 14.83 -7.08
C TYR A 112 14.24 14.46 -6.00
N MET A 113 14.48 13.18 -5.80
CA MET A 113 15.42 12.70 -4.79
C MET A 113 16.85 13.16 -5.09
N ASN A 114 17.26 13.13 -6.37
CA ASN A 114 18.58 13.59 -6.79
C ASN A 114 18.74 15.10 -6.57
N LYS A 115 17.71 15.87 -6.84
CA LYS A 115 17.71 17.31 -6.61
C LYS A 115 17.86 17.65 -5.13
N VAL A 116 17.17 16.93 -4.26
CA VAL A 116 17.27 17.12 -2.81
C VAL A 116 18.65 16.72 -2.31
N ARG A 117 19.22 15.62 -2.85
CA ARG A 117 20.53 15.12 -2.47
C ARG A 117 21.65 16.08 -2.85
N SER A 118 21.51 16.80 -3.93
CA SER A 118 22.55 17.71 -4.44
C SER A 118 22.57 19.09 -3.76
N ARG A 119 21.67 19.32 -2.81
CA ARG A 119 21.66 20.56 -2.01
C ARG A 119 22.61 20.46 -0.79
#